data_a2e4ad57e6fc4828e706b7c1484e8f83
#
_entry.id   a2e4ad57e6fc4828e706b7c1484e8f83
#
_cell.length_a   1.000
_cell.length_b   1.000
_cell.length_c   1.000
_cell.angle_alpha   90.00
_cell.angle_beta   90.00
_cell.angle_gamma   90.00
#
_symmetry.space_group_name_H-M   'P 1'
#
loop_
_entity.id
_entity.type
_entity.pdbx_description
1 polymer ?
#
loop_
_entity_poly.entity_id
_entity_poly.type
_entity_poly.pdbx_seq_one_letter_code
_entity_poly.pdbx_strand_id
1 'polypeptide(L)'
;LGYASYGCGIRYRYGMFKQQISDGFQVEVPDNWLKNGYPFELRRPEYSYEIKFGGYVRTEDMGNGNTRFIHEGYQAVKAIPYDMPIVGYDNHMVNTLMIWDAEPKEGFQLDSFDKGDYNKAVEQENLARNLVEVLYPNDNHIQGKELRLKQQYFFVSASLQRAIARFKKHHEDIHQLPEKAVFQMNDTHPTVAVAELMRILLDEEGLSWEDAWDITTHCVAYTNHTIMAEALEKWPIEIFQRLLPRVYQI
;
A
#
# COMPACT_ATOMS: atom_id res chain seq x y z
N LEU A 1 13.20 22.97 -3.35
CA LEU A 1 12.41 23.79 -4.27
C LEU A 1 11.25 24.55 -3.57
N GLY A 2 10.89 24.20 -2.35
CA GLY A 2 9.82 24.86 -1.61
C GLY A 2 8.41 24.33 -1.88
N TYR A 3 8.26 23.21 -2.61
CA TYR A 3 6.96 22.57 -2.80
C TYR A 3 6.59 21.70 -1.60
N ALA A 4 5.32 21.74 -1.19
CA ALA A 4 4.77 20.80 -0.23
C ALA A 4 4.58 19.43 -0.91
N SER A 5 5.29 18.41 -0.43
CA SER A 5 5.21 17.07 -1.00
C SER A 5 5.38 15.97 0.06
N TYR A 6 4.88 14.78 -0.28
CA TYR A 6 5.04 13.56 0.51
C TYR A 6 5.57 12.46 -0.40
N GLY A 7 6.63 11.77 0.04
CA GLY A 7 7.02 10.51 -0.55
C GLY A 7 6.29 9.37 0.18
N CYS A 8 5.87 8.33 -0.54
CA CYS A 8 5.25 7.15 0.04
C CYS A 8 5.91 5.89 -0.50
N GLY A 9 6.10 4.89 0.36
CA GLY A 9 6.69 3.61 -0.01
C GLY A 9 6.58 2.59 1.11
N ILE A 10 7.27 1.45 0.96
CA ILE A 10 7.33 0.40 1.97
C ILE A 10 8.63 0.52 2.76
N ARG A 11 8.55 0.29 4.07
CA ARG A 11 9.68 0.20 4.98
C ARG A 11 10.28 -1.21 4.92
N TYR A 12 11.05 -1.49 3.87
CA TYR A 12 11.66 -2.81 3.70
C TYR A 12 12.69 -3.11 4.78
N ARG A 13 12.51 -4.22 5.50
CA ARG A 13 13.37 -4.59 6.65
C ARG A 13 14.80 -4.89 6.25
N TYR A 14 15.00 -5.43 5.05
CA TYR A 14 16.31 -5.76 4.51
C TYR A 14 16.78 -4.79 3.44
N GLY A 15 16.14 -3.60 3.36
CA GLY A 15 16.49 -2.57 2.40
C GLY A 15 16.38 -3.04 0.95
N MET A 16 17.26 -2.52 0.08
CA MET A 16 17.40 -3.02 -1.28
C MET A 16 18.25 -4.30 -1.28
N PHE A 17 19.54 -4.20 -0.98
CA PHE A 17 20.48 -5.28 -0.74
C PHE A 17 21.82 -4.70 -0.27
N LYS A 18 22.65 -5.52 0.36
CA LYS A 18 24.05 -5.24 0.60
C LYS A 18 24.89 -5.96 -0.46
N GLN A 19 25.73 -5.21 -1.15
CA GLN A 19 26.63 -5.74 -2.15
C GLN A 19 27.88 -6.34 -1.48
N GLN A 20 28.23 -7.56 -1.89
CA GLN A 20 29.50 -8.21 -1.60
C GLN A 20 30.20 -8.59 -2.90
N ILE A 21 31.51 -8.73 -2.86
CA ILE A 21 32.29 -9.25 -3.99
C ILE A 21 32.90 -10.57 -3.55
N SER A 22 32.60 -11.64 -4.28
CA SER A 22 33.18 -12.97 -4.07
C SER A 22 33.71 -13.49 -5.41
N ASP A 23 34.98 -13.89 -5.44
CA ASP A 23 35.65 -14.39 -6.64
C ASP A 23 35.56 -13.46 -7.86
N GLY A 24 35.50 -12.15 -7.62
CA GLY A 24 35.37 -11.13 -8.67
C GLY A 24 33.92 -10.87 -9.14
N PHE A 25 32.93 -11.54 -8.60
CA PHE A 25 31.53 -11.39 -8.93
C PHE A 25 30.77 -10.66 -7.81
N GLN A 26 29.75 -9.87 -8.22
CA GLN A 26 28.80 -9.28 -7.28
C GLN A 26 27.90 -10.36 -6.68
N VAL A 27 27.77 -10.33 -5.35
CA VAL A 27 26.82 -11.14 -4.59
C VAL A 27 25.94 -10.21 -3.77
N GLU A 28 24.62 -10.34 -3.94
CA GLU A 28 23.62 -9.58 -3.20
C GLU A 28 23.19 -10.36 -1.96
N VAL A 29 23.25 -9.70 -0.81
CA VAL A 29 22.83 -10.29 0.48
C VAL A 29 21.88 -9.32 1.18
N PRO A 30 21.02 -9.82 2.08
CA PRO A 30 20.10 -8.96 2.84
C PRO A 30 20.85 -7.86 3.61
N ASP A 31 20.39 -6.62 3.48
CA ASP A 31 20.94 -5.48 4.23
C ASP A 31 20.07 -5.22 5.46
N ASN A 32 20.51 -5.71 6.62
CA ASN A 32 19.82 -5.51 7.88
C ASN A 32 20.10 -4.10 8.45
N TRP A 33 19.72 -3.06 7.70
CA TRP A 33 19.97 -1.66 8.04
C TRP A 33 19.26 -1.20 9.32
N LEU A 34 18.17 -1.90 9.72
CA LEU A 34 17.39 -1.60 10.91
C LEU A 34 17.93 -2.28 12.19
N LYS A 35 19.03 -3.05 12.10
CA LYS A 35 19.58 -3.80 13.24
C LYS A 35 19.79 -2.96 14.49
N ASN A 36 20.22 -1.71 14.31
CA ASN A 36 20.51 -0.79 15.41
C ASN A 36 19.45 0.33 15.53
N GLY A 37 18.31 0.19 14.84
CA GLY A 37 17.31 1.25 14.69
C GLY A 37 17.76 2.34 13.71
N TYR A 38 16.85 3.25 13.40
CA TYR A 38 17.12 4.43 12.56
C TYR A 38 16.60 5.68 13.27
N PRO A 39 17.49 6.57 13.75
CA PRO A 39 17.10 7.66 14.65
C PRO A 39 16.31 8.78 13.97
N PHE A 40 16.28 8.83 12.63
CA PHE A 40 15.60 9.87 11.87
C PHE A 40 14.20 9.46 11.41
N GLU A 41 13.68 8.33 11.86
CA GLU A 41 12.29 7.93 11.60
C GLU A 41 11.43 8.05 12.85
N LEU A 42 10.17 8.46 12.67
CA LEU A 42 9.18 8.54 13.74
C LEU A 42 8.01 7.62 13.42
N ARG A 43 7.81 6.57 14.24
CA ARG A 43 6.66 5.68 14.13
C ARG A 43 5.38 6.39 14.55
N ARG A 44 4.34 6.33 13.72
CA ARG A 44 3.07 7.06 13.90
C ARG A 44 1.87 6.10 13.94
N PRO A 45 1.71 5.31 15.02
CA PRO A 45 0.64 4.31 15.12
C PRO A 45 -0.76 4.92 15.14
N GLU A 46 -0.90 6.19 15.50
CA GLU A 46 -2.16 6.94 15.47
C GLU A 46 -2.69 7.18 14.04
N TYR A 47 -1.87 6.93 13.03
CA TYR A 47 -2.22 7.03 11.61
C TYR A 47 -2.18 5.68 10.91
N SER A 48 -2.50 4.60 11.63
CA SER A 48 -2.57 3.27 11.05
C SER A 48 -3.84 3.06 10.24
N TYR A 49 -3.74 2.24 9.18
CA TYR A 49 -4.85 1.87 8.31
C TYR A 49 -4.92 0.36 8.13
N GLU A 50 -6.14 -0.15 8.01
CA GLU A 50 -6.38 -1.56 7.71
C GLU A 50 -6.33 -1.79 6.21
N ILE A 51 -5.51 -2.77 5.77
CA ILE A 51 -5.40 -3.19 4.38
C ILE A 51 -5.91 -4.62 4.25
N LYS A 52 -6.87 -4.83 3.34
CA LYS A 52 -7.63 -6.06 3.19
C LYS A 52 -7.21 -6.81 1.94
N PHE A 53 -7.05 -8.13 2.07
CA PHE A 53 -6.69 -9.03 0.97
C PHE A 53 -7.61 -10.23 0.91
N GLY A 54 -7.93 -10.69 -0.29
CA GLY A 54 -8.78 -11.88 -0.49
C GLY A 54 -10.23 -11.66 -0.10
N GLY A 55 -10.92 -12.75 0.24
CA GLY A 55 -12.33 -12.69 0.55
C GLY A 55 -13.21 -12.56 -0.70
N TYR A 56 -14.39 -12.03 -0.52
CA TYR A 56 -15.38 -11.83 -1.58
C TYR A 56 -16.18 -10.54 -1.34
N VAL A 57 -16.86 -10.09 -2.40
CA VAL A 57 -17.72 -8.91 -2.33
C VAL A 57 -19.18 -9.36 -2.39
N ARG A 58 -19.92 -9.02 -1.36
CA ARG A 58 -21.39 -9.15 -1.32
C ARG A 58 -22.04 -7.81 -1.64
N THR A 59 -23.15 -7.86 -2.35
CA THR A 59 -23.95 -6.67 -2.65
C THR A 59 -25.21 -6.63 -1.81
N GLU A 60 -25.60 -5.43 -1.38
CA GLU A 60 -26.88 -5.14 -0.76
C GLU A 60 -27.61 -4.10 -1.60
N ASP A 61 -28.88 -4.40 -1.93
CA ASP A 61 -29.76 -3.41 -2.55
C ASP A 61 -30.23 -2.43 -1.46
N MET A 62 -29.85 -1.18 -1.61
CA MET A 62 -30.22 -0.10 -0.69
C MET A 62 -31.53 0.58 -1.08
N GLY A 63 -32.22 0.12 -2.15
CA GLY A 63 -33.38 0.75 -2.76
C GLY A 63 -33.02 1.91 -3.68
N ASN A 64 -33.99 2.36 -4.47
CA ASN A 64 -33.86 3.45 -5.43
C ASN A 64 -32.71 3.27 -6.46
N GLY A 65 -32.36 2.01 -6.77
CA GLY A 65 -31.28 1.69 -7.71
C GLY A 65 -29.85 1.79 -7.11
N ASN A 66 -29.72 2.05 -5.82
CA ASN A 66 -28.44 2.11 -5.16
C ASN A 66 -28.00 0.73 -4.65
N THR A 67 -26.76 0.36 -4.91
CA THR A 67 -26.15 -0.88 -4.45
C THR A 67 -24.98 -0.58 -3.54
N ARG A 68 -24.95 -1.22 -2.36
CA ARG A 68 -23.81 -1.19 -1.45
C ARG A 68 -22.94 -2.42 -1.66
N PHE A 69 -21.64 -2.21 -1.75
CA PHE A 69 -20.66 -3.29 -1.85
C PHE A 69 -20.00 -3.53 -0.49
N ILE A 70 -20.02 -4.78 -0.05
CA ILE A 70 -19.51 -5.19 1.27
C ILE A 70 -18.43 -6.24 1.07
N HIS A 71 -17.21 -5.92 1.50
CA HIS A 71 -16.08 -6.84 1.43
C HIS A 71 -16.06 -7.72 2.68
N GLU A 72 -16.15 -9.03 2.52
CA GLU A 72 -16.25 -10.04 3.59
C GLU A 72 -15.20 -11.16 3.41
N GLY A 73 -14.90 -11.86 4.50
CA GLY A 73 -14.01 -13.05 4.47
C GLY A 73 -12.53 -12.72 4.15
N TYR A 74 -12.14 -11.48 4.26
CA TYR A 74 -10.78 -11.02 3.95
C TYR A 74 -9.79 -11.31 5.08
N GLN A 75 -8.51 -11.39 4.72
CA GLN A 75 -7.39 -11.24 5.64
C GLN A 75 -7.00 -9.77 5.69
N ALA A 76 -6.59 -9.28 6.85
CA ALA A 76 -6.19 -7.88 6.99
C ALA A 76 -4.86 -7.75 7.73
N VAL A 77 -4.11 -6.74 7.32
CA VAL A 77 -2.93 -6.26 8.02
C VAL A 77 -3.11 -4.80 8.39
N LYS A 78 -2.38 -4.36 9.40
CA LYS A 78 -2.34 -2.96 9.80
C LYS A 78 -1.12 -2.30 9.19
N ALA A 79 -1.32 -1.30 8.34
CA ALA A 79 -0.25 -0.46 7.81
C ALA A 79 0.06 0.66 8.80
N ILE A 80 1.31 0.77 9.24
CA ILE A 80 1.77 1.77 10.21
C ILE A 80 2.83 2.65 9.55
N PRO A 81 2.62 3.98 9.46
CA PRO A 81 3.59 4.84 8.83
C PRO A 81 4.76 5.17 9.77
N TYR A 82 5.93 5.27 9.17
CA TYR A 82 7.13 5.86 9.74
C TYR A 82 7.45 7.11 8.94
N ASP A 83 7.44 8.26 9.59
CA ASP A 83 7.71 9.55 8.98
C ASP A 83 9.20 9.85 9.07
N MET A 84 9.82 10.15 7.93
CA MET A 84 11.21 10.62 7.83
C MET A 84 11.20 12.08 7.35
N PRO A 85 11.80 13.02 8.09
CA PRO A 85 11.88 14.41 7.67
C PRO A 85 12.88 14.58 6.52
N ILE A 86 12.44 15.22 5.45
CA ILE A 86 13.27 15.60 4.30
C ILE A 86 13.42 17.12 4.29
N VAL A 87 14.57 17.57 4.73
CA VAL A 87 14.86 18.99 4.90
C VAL A 87 15.19 19.62 3.56
N GLY A 88 14.53 20.74 3.25
CA GLY A 88 14.83 21.55 2.08
C GLY A 88 16.15 22.32 2.22
N TYR A 89 16.74 22.68 1.07
CA TYR A 89 17.96 23.49 1.06
C TYR A 89 17.62 24.97 1.28
N ASP A 90 18.06 25.51 2.41
CA ASP A 90 18.00 26.94 2.77
C ASP A 90 16.62 27.61 2.61
N ASN A 91 15.52 26.89 2.86
CA ASN A 91 14.16 27.41 2.64
C ASN A 91 13.13 27.07 3.75
N HIS A 92 13.57 26.60 4.91
CA HIS A 92 12.73 26.22 6.06
C HIS A 92 11.66 25.17 5.76
N MET A 93 11.68 24.54 4.58
CA MET A 93 10.75 23.46 4.24
C MET A 93 11.23 22.14 4.82
N VAL A 94 10.30 21.38 5.40
CA VAL A 94 10.52 20.00 5.80
C VAL A 94 9.39 19.16 5.24
N ASN A 95 9.66 18.41 4.20
CA ASN A 95 8.73 17.43 3.64
C ASN A 95 8.83 16.10 4.38
N THR A 96 7.91 15.20 4.14
CA THR A 96 7.88 13.90 4.79
C THR A 96 8.03 12.79 3.76
N LEU A 97 9.00 11.91 3.96
CA LEU A 97 9.00 10.58 3.36
C LEU A 97 8.29 9.64 4.34
N MET A 98 7.13 9.17 3.95
CA MET A 98 6.30 8.25 4.74
C MET A 98 6.45 6.84 4.21
N ILE A 99 7.05 5.97 5.02
CA ILE A 99 7.25 4.56 4.66
C ILE A 99 6.41 3.67 5.57
N TRP A 100 5.74 2.69 4.96
CA TRP A 100 4.77 1.84 5.63
C TRP A 100 5.41 0.54 6.12
N ASP A 101 5.30 0.28 7.42
CA ASP A 101 5.53 -1.04 8.01
C ASP A 101 4.19 -1.78 8.16
N ALA A 102 4.24 -3.10 8.26
CA ALA A 102 3.06 -3.94 8.43
C ALA A 102 3.07 -4.63 9.78
N GLU A 103 1.94 -4.57 10.48
CA GLU A 103 1.70 -5.30 11.72
C GLU A 103 0.47 -6.21 11.58
N PRO A 104 0.39 -7.33 12.31
CA PRO A 104 -0.80 -8.16 12.31
C PRO A 104 -2.00 -7.38 12.85
N LYS A 105 -3.17 -7.59 12.25
CA LYS A 105 -4.43 -7.05 12.78
C LYS A 105 -4.79 -7.70 14.10
N GLU A 106 -4.66 -9.02 14.16
CA GLU A 106 -4.84 -9.82 15.35
C GLU A 106 -3.47 -10.19 15.91
N GLY A 107 -3.35 -10.14 17.22
CA GLY A 107 -2.11 -10.51 17.89
C GLY A 107 -1.85 -12.01 17.87
N PHE A 108 -0.80 -12.41 18.55
CA PHE A 108 -0.41 -13.81 18.71
C PHE A 108 -1.57 -14.67 19.22
N GLN A 109 -1.85 -15.79 18.53
CA GLN A 109 -2.97 -16.68 18.84
C GLN A 109 -2.55 -17.72 19.90
N LEU A 110 -2.65 -17.34 21.17
CA LEU A 110 -2.25 -18.19 22.31
C LEU A 110 -3.00 -19.54 22.31
N ASP A 111 -4.29 -19.56 22.00
CA ASP A 111 -5.09 -20.79 21.95
C ASP A 111 -4.59 -21.79 20.92
N SER A 112 -4.11 -21.32 19.78
CA SER A 112 -3.50 -22.17 18.73
C SER A 112 -2.14 -22.69 19.20
N PHE A 113 -1.36 -21.85 19.82
CA PHE A 113 -0.06 -22.21 20.37
C PHE A 113 -0.18 -23.29 21.45
N ASP A 114 -1.09 -23.15 22.41
CA ASP A 114 -1.33 -24.10 23.50
C ASP A 114 -1.83 -25.47 23.00
N LYS A 115 -2.48 -25.48 21.83
CA LYS A 115 -2.90 -26.72 21.13
C LYS A 115 -1.79 -27.35 20.29
N GLY A 116 -0.59 -26.77 20.25
CA GLY A 116 0.54 -27.24 19.46
C GLY A 116 0.53 -26.84 18.00
N ASP A 117 -0.44 -26.00 17.56
CA ASP A 117 -0.49 -25.45 16.21
C ASP A 117 0.33 -24.15 16.12
N TYR A 118 1.65 -24.29 16.21
CA TYR A 118 2.59 -23.18 16.24
C TYR A 118 2.59 -22.34 14.96
N ASN A 119 2.37 -22.97 13.81
CA ASN A 119 2.31 -22.25 12.53
C ASN A 119 1.10 -21.31 12.47
N LYS A 120 -0.05 -21.79 12.92
CA LYS A 120 -1.27 -20.99 12.97
C LYS A 120 -1.15 -19.85 13.99
N ALA A 121 -0.47 -20.09 15.11
CA ALA A 121 -0.27 -19.10 16.16
C ALA A 121 0.46 -17.83 15.65
N VAL A 122 1.32 -17.97 14.62
CA VAL A 122 2.13 -16.87 14.03
C VAL A 122 1.74 -16.53 12.59
N GLU A 123 0.65 -17.08 12.07
CA GLU A 123 0.25 -16.91 10.67
C GLU A 123 0.06 -15.44 10.30
N GLN A 124 -0.64 -14.68 11.14
CA GLN A 124 -0.88 -13.24 10.92
C GLN A 124 0.40 -12.41 11.01
N GLU A 125 1.31 -12.78 11.90
CA GLU A 125 2.62 -12.15 12.01
C GLU A 125 3.46 -12.39 10.76
N ASN A 126 3.45 -13.64 10.24
CA ASN A 126 4.15 -13.99 9.01
C ASN A 126 3.57 -13.26 7.79
N LEU A 127 2.23 -13.15 7.71
CA LEU A 127 1.58 -12.40 6.64
C LEU A 127 2.04 -10.93 6.61
N ALA A 128 1.97 -10.26 7.76
CA ALA A 128 2.40 -8.87 7.89
C ALA A 128 3.90 -8.72 7.58
N ARG A 129 4.72 -9.59 8.14
CA ARG A 129 6.17 -9.57 7.97
C ARG A 129 6.60 -9.73 6.52
N ASN A 130 6.03 -10.69 5.79
CA ASN A 130 6.38 -10.95 4.39
C ASN A 130 6.13 -9.75 3.48
N LEU A 131 5.12 -8.93 3.76
CA LEU A 131 4.81 -7.73 2.98
C LEU A 131 5.94 -6.70 2.96
N VAL A 132 6.72 -6.64 4.04
CA VAL A 132 7.71 -5.57 4.25
C VAL A 132 9.15 -6.11 4.40
N GLU A 133 9.40 -7.36 4.05
CA GLU A 133 10.73 -7.94 4.23
C GLU A 133 11.70 -7.52 3.13
N VAL A 134 11.34 -7.78 1.89
CA VAL A 134 12.25 -7.66 0.74
C VAL A 134 11.60 -6.89 -0.41
N LEU A 135 12.36 -5.97 -0.99
CA LEU A 135 12.02 -5.29 -2.24
C LEU A 135 12.22 -6.27 -3.42
N TYR A 136 11.26 -6.29 -4.35
CA TYR A 136 11.28 -7.14 -5.55
C TYR A 136 11.47 -8.64 -5.24
N PRO A 137 10.54 -9.27 -4.53
CA PRO A 137 10.59 -10.71 -4.35
C PRO A 137 10.58 -11.42 -5.71
N ASN A 138 11.25 -12.58 -5.78
CA ASN A 138 11.26 -13.38 -6.99
C ASN A 138 9.83 -13.79 -7.39
N ASP A 139 9.41 -13.40 -8.60
CA ASP A 139 8.07 -13.62 -9.13
C ASP A 139 8.00 -14.67 -10.27
N ASN A 140 9.03 -15.52 -10.38
CA ASN A 140 9.01 -16.67 -11.30
C ASN A 140 7.99 -17.75 -10.88
N HIS A 141 7.43 -17.64 -9.67
CA HIS A 141 6.40 -18.52 -9.13
C HIS A 141 5.19 -17.71 -8.65
N ILE A 142 4.04 -18.40 -8.52
CA ILE A 142 2.76 -17.76 -8.22
C ILE A 142 2.77 -17.00 -6.88
N GLN A 143 3.41 -17.55 -5.85
CA GLN A 143 3.50 -16.94 -4.52
C GLN A 143 4.26 -15.60 -4.55
N GLY A 144 5.30 -15.52 -5.37
CA GLY A 144 6.05 -14.27 -5.55
C GLY A 144 5.23 -13.20 -6.28
N LYS A 145 4.46 -13.61 -7.30
CA LYS A 145 3.53 -12.68 -7.97
C LYS A 145 2.46 -12.17 -7.02
N GLU A 146 1.87 -13.05 -6.21
CA GLU A 146 0.90 -12.68 -5.19
C GLU A 146 1.50 -11.70 -4.16
N LEU A 147 2.70 -11.97 -3.69
CA LEU A 147 3.38 -11.11 -2.75
C LEU A 147 3.65 -9.72 -3.34
N ARG A 148 4.14 -9.64 -4.59
CA ARG A 148 4.33 -8.36 -5.28
C ARG A 148 3.04 -7.57 -5.42
N LEU A 149 1.93 -8.21 -5.84
CA LEU A 149 0.65 -7.52 -5.94
C LEU A 149 0.16 -7.04 -4.56
N LYS A 150 0.33 -7.86 -3.52
CA LYS A 150 0.01 -7.46 -2.15
C LYS A 150 0.86 -6.27 -1.67
N GLN A 151 2.16 -6.26 -1.97
CA GLN A 151 3.05 -5.14 -1.62
C GLN A 151 2.61 -3.85 -2.29
N GLN A 152 2.29 -3.88 -3.59
CA GLN A 152 1.85 -2.72 -4.35
C GLN A 152 0.53 -2.16 -3.79
N TYR A 153 -0.46 -3.02 -3.60
CA TYR A 153 -1.74 -2.60 -3.03
C TYR A 153 -1.61 -2.11 -1.59
N PHE A 154 -0.76 -2.74 -0.79
CA PHE A 154 -0.53 -2.38 0.60
C PHE A 154 -0.12 -0.91 0.76
N PHE A 155 0.96 -0.48 0.13
CA PHE A 155 1.41 0.90 0.31
C PHE A 155 0.53 1.92 -0.42
N VAL A 156 -0.06 1.54 -1.55
CA VAL A 156 -0.99 2.40 -2.31
C VAL A 156 -2.24 2.69 -1.48
N SER A 157 -2.92 1.65 -1.01
CA SER A 157 -4.14 1.82 -0.23
C SER A 157 -3.89 2.60 1.07
N ALA A 158 -2.81 2.27 1.80
CA ALA A 158 -2.43 3.00 3.00
C ALA A 158 -2.17 4.49 2.73
N SER A 159 -1.46 4.80 1.64
CA SER A 159 -1.09 6.17 1.26
C SER A 159 -2.30 6.99 0.84
N LEU A 160 -3.22 6.40 0.05
CA LEU A 160 -4.46 7.07 -0.35
C LEU A 160 -5.39 7.32 0.83
N GLN A 161 -5.61 6.32 1.69
CA GLN A 161 -6.40 6.49 2.91
C GLN A 161 -5.83 7.61 3.79
N ARG A 162 -4.51 7.65 3.95
CA ARG A 162 -3.83 8.72 4.71
C ARG A 162 -4.01 10.09 4.09
N ALA A 163 -3.85 10.21 2.79
CA ALA A 163 -4.02 11.47 2.07
C ALA A 163 -5.44 12.01 2.18
N ILE A 164 -6.45 11.16 1.97
CA ILE A 164 -7.87 11.52 2.09
C ILE A 164 -8.22 11.89 3.53
N ALA A 165 -7.80 11.11 4.51
CA ALA A 165 -8.03 11.42 5.92
C ALA A 165 -7.39 12.77 6.35
N ARG A 166 -6.23 13.10 5.77
CA ARG A 166 -5.59 14.39 5.99
C ARG A 166 -6.34 15.53 5.30
N PHE A 167 -6.77 15.32 4.06
CA PHE A 167 -7.58 16.29 3.31
C PHE A 167 -8.86 16.64 4.09
N LYS A 168 -9.61 15.63 4.56
CA LYS A 168 -10.85 15.78 5.32
C LYS A 168 -10.70 16.50 6.66
N LYS A 169 -9.50 16.64 7.21
CA LYS A 169 -9.27 17.48 8.41
C LYS A 169 -9.41 18.97 8.15
N HIS A 170 -9.29 19.40 6.90
CA HIS A 170 -9.24 20.81 6.52
C HIS A 170 -10.29 21.18 5.46
N HIS A 171 -10.93 20.19 4.86
CA HIS A 171 -11.91 20.35 3.79
C HIS A 171 -13.08 19.40 4.02
N GLU A 172 -14.30 19.92 3.92
CA GLU A 172 -15.54 19.14 4.12
C GLU A 172 -16.01 18.48 2.82
N ASP A 173 -15.78 19.13 1.68
CA ASP A 173 -16.25 18.69 0.37
C ASP A 173 -15.14 17.93 -0.37
N ILE A 174 -15.33 16.62 -0.57
CA ILE A 174 -14.39 15.74 -1.26
C ILE A 174 -14.16 16.12 -2.73
N HIS A 175 -15.11 16.82 -3.37
CA HIS A 175 -14.98 17.30 -4.75
C HIS A 175 -13.84 18.32 -4.91
N GLN A 176 -13.38 18.94 -3.82
CA GLN A 176 -12.22 19.85 -3.83
C GLN A 176 -10.87 19.10 -3.84
N LEU A 177 -10.86 17.78 -3.75
CA LEU A 177 -9.61 17.00 -3.69
C LEU A 177 -8.66 17.29 -4.86
N PRO A 178 -9.13 17.40 -6.13
CA PRO A 178 -8.25 17.70 -7.27
C PRO A 178 -7.55 19.06 -7.20
N GLU A 179 -8.12 20.02 -6.49
CA GLU A 179 -7.48 21.34 -6.30
C GLU A 179 -6.36 21.33 -5.25
N LYS A 180 -6.35 20.32 -4.38
CA LYS A 180 -5.49 20.28 -3.19
C LYS A 180 -4.46 19.15 -3.20
N ALA A 181 -4.69 18.11 -3.98
CA ALA A 181 -3.83 16.93 -3.99
C ALA A 181 -3.65 16.35 -5.39
N VAL A 182 -2.43 15.95 -5.70
CA VAL A 182 -2.10 15.15 -6.87
C VAL A 182 -1.27 13.94 -6.42
N PHE A 183 -1.61 12.77 -6.95
CA PHE A 183 -0.93 11.52 -6.68
C PHE A 183 -0.06 11.16 -7.89
N GLN A 184 1.23 11.44 -7.77
CA GLN A 184 2.22 11.10 -8.79
C GLN A 184 2.61 9.63 -8.67
N MET A 185 2.21 8.83 -9.62
CA MET A 185 2.58 7.41 -9.71
C MET A 185 3.96 7.26 -10.36
N ASN A 186 4.92 6.78 -9.58
CA ASN A 186 6.29 6.58 -10.03
C ASN A 186 6.44 5.16 -10.58
N ASP A 187 6.39 5.03 -11.92
CA ASP A 187 6.34 3.76 -12.65
C ASP A 187 5.02 2.98 -12.45
N THR A 188 4.98 1.71 -12.87
CA THR A 188 3.78 0.86 -12.86
C THR A 188 3.44 0.30 -11.47
N HIS A 189 4.39 0.30 -10.53
CA HIS A 189 4.20 -0.27 -9.20
C HIS A 189 2.99 0.30 -8.43
N PRO A 190 2.71 1.62 -8.46
CA PRO A 190 1.56 2.20 -7.78
C PRO A 190 0.31 2.37 -8.67
N THR A 191 0.27 1.85 -9.89
CA THR A 191 -0.86 2.11 -10.82
C THR A 191 -2.21 1.58 -10.35
N VAL A 192 -2.23 0.61 -9.45
CA VAL A 192 -3.46 0.18 -8.76
C VAL A 192 -4.14 1.33 -7.99
N ALA A 193 -3.44 2.46 -7.80
CA ALA A 193 -3.97 3.66 -7.15
C ALA A 193 -5.20 4.23 -7.87
N VAL A 194 -5.30 4.09 -9.19
CA VAL A 194 -6.47 4.56 -9.95
C VAL A 194 -7.72 3.82 -9.48
N ALA A 195 -7.70 2.50 -9.46
CA ALA A 195 -8.84 1.70 -9.04
C ALA A 195 -9.09 1.78 -7.51
N GLU A 196 -8.03 1.88 -6.70
CA GLU A 196 -8.17 2.02 -5.25
C GLU A 196 -8.75 3.40 -4.86
N LEU A 197 -8.36 4.48 -5.55
CA LEU A 197 -8.98 5.80 -5.32
C LEU A 197 -10.46 5.77 -5.69
N MET A 198 -10.81 5.17 -6.83
CA MET A 198 -12.20 4.94 -7.21
C MET A 198 -12.96 4.17 -6.13
N ARG A 199 -12.38 3.07 -5.61
CA ARG A 199 -12.99 2.28 -4.54
C ARG A 199 -13.30 3.12 -3.30
N ILE A 200 -12.33 3.92 -2.85
CA ILE A 200 -12.53 4.78 -1.67
C ILE A 200 -13.65 5.79 -1.94
N LEU A 201 -13.63 6.45 -3.09
CA LEU A 201 -14.64 7.46 -3.44
C LEU A 201 -16.04 6.87 -3.59
N LEU A 202 -16.17 5.68 -4.17
CA LEU A 202 -17.44 4.98 -4.34
C LEU A 202 -17.97 4.38 -3.04
N ASP A 203 -17.13 3.57 -2.37
CA ASP A 203 -17.56 2.70 -1.28
C ASP A 203 -17.49 3.36 0.10
N GLU A 204 -16.58 4.32 0.32
CA GLU A 204 -16.38 5.00 1.60
C GLU A 204 -16.94 6.44 1.61
N GLU A 205 -16.80 7.18 0.50
CA GLU A 205 -17.34 8.54 0.39
C GLU A 205 -18.74 8.57 -0.24
N GLY A 206 -19.20 7.48 -0.84
CA GLY A 206 -20.58 7.33 -1.35
C GLY A 206 -20.87 8.14 -2.63
N LEU A 207 -19.85 8.46 -3.42
CA LEU A 207 -20.01 9.21 -4.66
C LEU A 207 -20.63 8.36 -5.78
N SER A 208 -21.17 9.04 -6.79
CA SER A 208 -21.51 8.42 -8.07
C SER A 208 -20.23 7.97 -8.80
N TRP A 209 -20.39 7.08 -9.79
CA TRP A 209 -19.26 6.65 -10.64
C TRP A 209 -18.66 7.85 -11.40
N GLU A 210 -19.50 8.69 -11.93
CA GLU A 210 -19.13 9.88 -12.71
C GLU A 210 -18.31 10.86 -11.87
N ASP A 211 -18.77 11.18 -10.66
CA ASP A 211 -18.07 12.09 -9.75
C ASP A 211 -16.73 11.49 -9.28
N ALA A 212 -16.74 10.21 -8.89
CA ALA A 212 -15.53 9.51 -8.47
C ALA A 212 -14.49 9.43 -9.60
N TRP A 213 -14.92 9.20 -10.84
CA TRP A 213 -14.05 9.17 -12.01
C TRP A 213 -13.49 10.55 -12.34
N ASP A 214 -14.32 11.59 -12.30
CA ASP A 214 -13.87 12.97 -12.51
C ASP A 214 -12.78 13.36 -11.50
N ILE A 215 -13.01 13.12 -10.22
CA ILE A 215 -12.00 13.37 -9.17
C ILE A 215 -10.74 12.55 -9.44
N THR A 216 -10.86 11.25 -9.72
CA THR A 216 -9.73 10.36 -9.91
C THR A 216 -8.84 10.81 -11.07
N THR A 217 -9.42 11.13 -12.22
CA THR A 217 -8.68 11.55 -13.41
C THR A 217 -7.96 12.89 -13.24
N HIS A 218 -8.45 13.76 -12.36
CA HIS A 218 -7.82 15.04 -12.05
C HIS A 218 -6.81 14.96 -10.87
N CYS A 219 -6.82 13.85 -10.10
CA CYS A 219 -5.91 13.66 -8.97
C CYS A 219 -4.67 12.84 -9.30
N VAL A 220 -4.65 12.04 -10.39
CA VAL A 220 -3.57 11.11 -10.67
C VAL A 220 -2.69 11.58 -11.83
N ALA A 221 -1.38 11.36 -11.68
CA ALA A 221 -0.39 11.56 -12.71
C ALA A 221 0.58 10.37 -12.74
N TYR A 222 1.20 10.10 -13.87
CA TYR A 222 2.03 8.91 -14.08
C TYR A 222 3.33 9.25 -14.77
N THR A 223 4.42 8.64 -14.31
CA THR A 223 5.72 8.67 -14.98
C THR A 223 6.18 7.25 -15.27
N ASN A 224 6.41 6.95 -16.54
CA ASN A 224 7.06 5.72 -16.98
C ASN A 224 8.58 5.93 -17.07
N HIS A 225 9.35 4.98 -16.53
CA HIS A 225 10.83 5.02 -16.51
C HIS A 225 11.46 4.06 -17.52
N THR A 226 10.69 3.25 -18.24
CA THR A 226 11.21 2.22 -19.14
C THR A 226 10.38 2.06 -20.40
N ILE A 227 11.05 1.69 -21.49
CA ILE A 227 10.41 1.32 -22.76
C ILE A 227 10.30 -0.20 -22.94
N MET A 228 10.83 -0.98 -22.03
CA MET A 228 10.85 -2.44 -22.10
C MET A 228 9.49 -3.00 -21.71
N ALA A 229 8.90 -3.83 -22.58
CA ALA A 229 7.55 -4.36 -22.39
C ALA A 229 7.39 -5.21 -21.10
N GLU A 230 8.45 -5.86 -20.65
CA GLU A 230 8.45 -6.64 -19.40
C GLU A 230 8.29 -5.79 -18.14
N ALA A 231 8.65 -4.52 -18.22
CA ALA A 231 8.47 -3.59 -17.10
C ALA A 231 7.04 -3.00 -17.02
N LEU A 232 6.24 -3.21 -18.08
CA LEU A 232 4.81 -2.94 -18.07
C LEU A 232 4.11 -4.14 -17.43
N GLU A 233 3.75 -4.01 -16.16
CA GLU A 233 3.19 -5.11 -15.39
C GLU A 233 1.87 -5.62 -15.97
N LYS A 234 1.76 -6.95 -16.08
CA LYS A 234 0.54 -7.65 -16.46
C LYS A 234 0.22 -8.66 -15.37
N TRP A 235 -0.94 -8.53 -14.77
CA TRP A 235 -1.41 -9.42 -13.72
C TRP A 235 -2.37 -10.46 -14.28
N PRO A 236 -2.19 -11.76 -13.98
CA PRO A 236 -3.22 -12.76 -14.23
C PRO A 236 -4.52 -12.39 -13.53
N ILE A 237 -5.62 -12.41 -14.27
CA ILE A 237 -6.96 -12.04 -13.75
C ILE A 237 -7.29 -12.83 -12.49
N GLU A 238 -7.01 -14.14 -12.48
CA GLU A 238 -7.30 -15.02 -11.33
C GLU A 238 -6.60 -14.58 -10.04
N ILE A 239 -5.33 -14.13 -10.14
CA ILE A 239 -4.58 -13.62 -8.98
C ILE A 239 -5.20 -12.30 -8.51
N PHE A 240 -5.44 -11.39 -9.44
CA PHE A 240 -5.97 -10.05 -9.12
C PHE A 240 -7.37 -10.15 -8.50
N GLN A 241 -8.26 -10.89 -9.13
CA GLN A 241 -9.64 -11.09 -8.67
C GLN A 241 -9.70 -11.77 -7.29
N ARG A 242 -8.83 -12.77 -7.03
CA ARG A 242 -8.78 -13.46 -5.76
C ARG A 242 -8.20 -12.60 -4.63
N LEU A 243 -7.17 -11.81 -4.91
CA LEU A 243 -6.49 -11.00 -3.88
C LEU A 243 -7.20 -9.67 -3.62
N LEU A 244 -7.76 -9.05 -4.66
CA LEU A 244 -8.34 -7.71 -4.63
C LEU A 244 -9.72 -7.70 -5.28
N PRO A 245 -10.70 -8.49 -4.77
CA PRO A 245 -11.96 -8.73 -5.47
C PRO A 245 -12.76 -7.45 -5.75
N ARG A 246 -12.77 -6.48 -4.83
CA ARG A 246 -13.49 -5.23 -5.03
C ARG A 246 -12.80 -4.29 -6.01
N VAL A 247 -11.48 -4.19 -5.93
CA VAL A 247 -10.67 -3.41 -6.87
C VAL A 247 -10.77 -3.97 -8.30
N TYR A 248 -10.88 -5.30 -8.43
CA TYR A 248 -11.10 -5.95 -9.73
C TYR A 248 -12.46 -5.64 -10.34
N GLN A 249 -13.49 -5.37 -9.54
CA GLN A 249 -14.84 -5.01 -10.03
C GLN A 249 -14.93 -3.57 -10.55
N ILE A 250 -13.99 -2.73 -10.17
CA ILE A 250 -13.84 -1.35 -10.63
C ILE A 250 -13.03 -1.30 -11.93
#